data_880176a4643c391ee42448c91c2c193d
#
_entry.id   880176a4643c391ee42448c91c2c193d
#
_cell.length_a   1.000
_cell.length_b   1.000
_cell.length_c   1.000
_cell.angle_alpha   90.00
_cell.angle_beta   90.00
_cell.angle_gamma   90.00
#
_symmetry.space_group_name_H-M   'P 1'
#
loop_
_entity.id
_entity.type
_entity.pdbx_description
1 polymer ?
#
loop_
_entity_poly.entity_id
_entity_poly.type
_entity_poly.pdbx_seq_one_letter_code
_entity_poly.pdbx_strand_id
1 'polypeptide(L)'
;MVWEREITIEGKNFQVTISDEYEALRSAFAEGRAVIGLWDRNRTDQCLSPASYLVESYEDITTELLERVVRRKEGMPWNITDTRRLLIREFVTDDADEIPKEPDGGNHSAIFYSRNTLESYIRQQYGFYEYGIWALYDREKKVIVGKAGLFNFDPGKNEELCSIMKKNDTPLELGYHIFTPYRHHGYAKEACQAILTYAASSLTDRIYARVLDENYASVNLLKSLGFHLTARTHSGSASPQCLYEWNCL
;
A
#
# COMPACT_ATOMS: atom_id res chain seq x y z
N MET A 1 4.78 -25.68 -18.87
CA MET A 1 3.43 -25.46 -19.47
C MET A 1 3.18 -23.96 -19.62
N VAL A 2 2.72 -23.48 -20.79
CA VAL A 2 2.57 -22.03 -21.09
C VAL A 2 1.14 -21.72 -21.44
N TRP A 3 0.58 -20.70 -20.79
CA TRP A 3 -0.73 -20.13 -21.12
C TRP A 3 -0.62 -18.65 -21.44
N GLU A 4 -1.47 -18.19 -22.32
CA GLU A 4 -1.58 -16.77 -22.68
C GLU A 4 -2.99 -16.28 -22.30
N ARG A 5 -3.03 -15.09 -21.70
CA ARG A 5 -4.28 -14.38 -21.40
C ARG A 5 -4.20 -12.98 -21.97
N GLU A 6 -5.32 -12.50 -22.47
CA GLU A 6 -5.46 -11.12 -22.91
C GLU A 6 -6.38 -10.36 -21.96
N ILE A 7 -6.02 -9.12 -21.65
CA ILE A 7 -6.84 -8.21 -20.85
C ILE A 7 -6.85 -6.82 -21.50
N THR A 8 -8.01 -6.17 -21.51
CA THR A 8 -8.16 -4.80 -22.00
C THR A 8 -8.20 -3.84 -20.82
N ILE A 9 -7.25 -2.91 -20.75
CA ILE A 9 -7.17 -1.86 -19.72
C ILE A 9 -7.15 -0.51 -20.44
N GLU A 10 -8.10 0.36 -20.08
CA GLU A 10 -8.22 1.72 -20.66
C GLU A 10 -8.23 1.73 -22.22
N GLY A 11 -8.87 0.71 -22.79
CA GLY A 11 -9.01 0.55 -24.25
C GLY A 11 -7.78 0.00 -24.96
N LYS A 12 -6.73 -0.41 -24.23
CA LYS A 12 -5.55 -1.09 -24.78
C LYS A 12 -5.55 -2.56 -24.38
N ASN A 13 -5.14 -3.42 -25.30
CA ASN A 13 -5.01 -4.85 -25.06
C ASN A 13 -3.61 -5.19 -24.60
N PHE A 14 -3.51 -6.01 -23.57
CA PHE A 14 -2.26 -6.50 -23.00
C PHE A 14 -2.25 -8.02 -22.95
N GLN A 15 -1.10 -8.59 -23.28
CA GLN A 15 -0.87 -10.03 -23.19
C GLN A 15 -0.17 -10.36 -21.87
N VAL A 16 -0.64 -11.40 -21.19
CA VAL A 16 -0.04 -11.93 -19.95
C VAL A 16 0.32 -13.38 -20.19
N THR A 17 1.59 -13.70 -19.98
CA THR A 17 2.09 -15.08 -20.08
C THR A 17 2.16 -15.70 -18.70
N ILE A 18 1.55 -16.87 -18.53
CA ILE A 18 1.55 -17.66 -17.29
C ILE A 18 2.32 -18.95 -17.55
N SER A 19 3.35 -19.25 -16.77
CA SER A 19 4.14 -20.44 -17.00
C SER A 19 4.86 -20.96 -15.74
N ASP A 20 5.12 -22.27 -15.74
CA ASP A 20 6.02 -22.93 -14.81
C ASP A 20 7.45 -23.10 -15.36
N GLU A 21 7.72 -22.57 -16.56
CA GLU A 21 8.98 -22.68 -17.28
C GLU A 21 9.74 -21.35 -17.32
N TYR A 22 10.97 -21.37 -16.81
CA TYR A 22 11.85 -20.20 -16.75
C TYR A 22 12.04 -19.52 -18.10
N GLU A 23 12.34 -20.29 -19.17
CA GLU A 23 12.64 -19.74 -20.48
C GLU A 23 11.40 -19.07 -21.11
N ALA A 24 10.19 -19.61 -20.89
CA ALA A 24 8.96 -19.02 -21.37
C ALA A 24 8.68 -17.67 -20.67
N LEU A 25 8.84 -17.62 -19.34
CA LEU A 25 8.67 -16.37 -18.57
C LEU A 25 9.70 -15.32 -18.99
N ARG A 26 10.96 -15.72 -19.16
CA ARG A 26 12.04 -14.83 -19.55
C ARG A 26 11.84 -14.25 -20.96
N SER A 27 11.43 -15.10 -21.92
CA SER A 27 11.16 -14.67 -23.30
C SER A 27 9.99 -13.68 -23.34
N ALA A 28 8.87 -14.02 -22.70
CA ALA A 28 7.69 -13.15 -22.65
C ALA A 28 8.01 -11.79 -21.99
N PHE A 29 8.78 -11.81 -20.90
CA PHE A 29 9.21 -10.58 -20.22
C PHE A 29 10.13 -9.73 -21.09
N ALA A 30 11.08 -10.35 -21.81
CA ALA A 30 11.95 -9.65 -22.75
C ALA A 30 11.20 -9.03 -23.93
N GLU A 31 10.09 -9.62 -24.33
CA GLU A 31 9.17 -9.08 -25.34
C GLU A 31 8.23 -7.98 -24.78
N GLY A 32 8.39 -7.60 -23.52
CA GLY A 32 7.60 -6.57 -22.90
C GLY A 32 6.23 -7.07 -22.38
N ARG A 33 5.96 -8.37 -22.34
CA ARG A 33 4.71 -8.91 -21.78
C ARG A 33 4.73 -8.98 -20.26
N ALA A 34 3.59 -8.89 -19.64
CA ALA A 34 3.41 -9.20 -18.23
C ALA A 34 3.51 -10.71 -18.00
N VAL A 35 4.09 -11.13 -16.87
CA VAL A 35 4.30 -12.56 -16.59
C VAL A 35 3.84 -12.94 -15.19
N ILE A 36 3.27 -14.14 -15.06
CA ILE A 36 2.87 -14.77 -13.81
C ILE A 36 3.52 -16.15 -13.76
N GLY A 37 4.21 -16.46 -12.67
CA GLY A 37 4.80 -17.77 -12.43
C GLY A 37 3.78 -18.77 -11.85
N LEU A 38 3.73 -19.96 -12.41
CA LEU A 38 2.95 -21.05 -11.84
C LEU A 38 3.86 -21.89 -10.94
N TRP A 39 3.64 -21.83 -9.65
CA TRP A 39 4.47 -22.46 -8.63
C TRP A 39 3.92 -23.81 -8.22
N ASP A 40 4.76 -24.87 -8.34
CA ASP A 40 4.47 -26.21 -7.83
C ASP A 40 5.19 -26.44 -6.50
N ARG A 41 4.43 -26.58 -5.42
CA ARG A 41 4.95 -26.85 -4.06
C ARG A 41 5.83 -28.10 -3.96
N ASN A 42 5.67 -29.04 -4.87
CA ASN A 42 6.42 -30.31 -4.88
C ASN A 42 7.76 -30.19 -5.60
N ARG A 43 8.03 -29.06 -6.27
CA ARG A 43 9.27 -28.82 -7.00
C ARG A 43 10.17 -27.85 -6.25
N THR A 44 11.38 -28.31 -5.92
CA THR A 44 12.40 -27.50 -5.23
C THR A 44 13.40 -26.82 -6.16
N ASP A 45 13.40 -27.21 -7.45
CA ASP A 45 14.33 -26.74 -8.49
C ASP A 45 13.73 -25.68 -9.41
N GLN A 46 12.52 -25.21 -9.12
CA GLN A 46 11.78 -24.30 -9.99
C GLN A 46 12.32 -22.87 -9.91
N CYS A 47 12.70 -22.30 -11.04
CA CYS A 47 13.03 -20.90 -11.19
C CYS A 47 11.91 -20.20 -11.97
N LEU A 48 11.21 -19.28 -11.31
CA LEU A 48 10.08 -18.53 -11.91
C LEU A 48 10.42 -17.05 -12.18
N SER A 49 11.70 -16.66 -12.04
CA SER A 49 12.14 -15.33 -12.46
C SER A 49 11.92 -15.15 -13.99
N PRO A 50 11.48 -13.99 -14.48
CA PRO A 50 11.35 -12.72 -13.76
C PRO A 50 9.93 -12.44 -13.22
N ALA A 51 9.08 -13.46 -13.06
CA ALA A 51 7.73 -13.27 -12.53
C ALA A 51 7.78 -12.76 -11.08
N SER A 52 7.12 -11.64 -10.83
CA SER A 52 6.93 -11.06 -9.49
C SER A 52 5.69 -11.61 -8.79
N TYR A 53 4.78 -12.23 -9.54
CA TYR A 53 3.55 -12.83 -9.06
C TYR A 53 3.60 -14.32 -9.28
N LEU A 54 3.29 -15.07 -8.23
CA LEU A 54 3.25 -16.52 -8.25
C LEU A 54 1.85 -16.98 -7.85
N VAL A 55 1.33 -17.94 -8.57
CA VAL A 55 0.09 -18.66 -8.26
C VAL A 55 0.36 -20.16 -8.20
N GLU A 56 -0.43 -20.88 -7.44
CA GLU A 56 -0.29 -22.34 -7.33
C GLU A 56 -1.12 -23.08 -8.37
N SER A 57 -2.19 -22.43 -8.81
CA SER A 57 -3.11 -23.01 -9.79
C SER A 57 -3.52 -21.95 -10.84
N TYR A 58 -3.84 -22.44 -12.02
CA TYR A 58 -4.40 -21.61 -13.08
C TYR A 58 -5.76 -21.00 -12.69
N GLU A 59 -6.52 -21.69 -11.87
CA GLU A 59 -7.81 -21.26 -11.35
C GLU A 59 -7.71 -20.04 -10.41
N ASP A 60 -6.53 -19.81 -9.83
CA ASP A 60 -6.26 -18.63 -8.98
C ASP A 60 -6.10 -17.34 -9.79
N ILE A 61 -6.02 -17.45 -11.14
CA ILE A 61 -5.79 -16.32 -12.02
C ILE A 61 -7.12 -15.60 -12.29
N THR A 62 -7.40 -14.63 -11.44
CA THR A 62 -8.56 -13.75 -11.59
C THR A 62 -8.30 -12.62 -12.58
N THR A 63 -9.36 -11.99 -13.10
CA THR A 63 -9.24 -10.77 -13.92
C THR A 63 -8.57 -9.64 -13.13
N GLU A 64 -8.85 -9.54 -11.84
CA GLU A 64 -8.23 -8.56 -10.94
C GLU A 64 -6.71 -8.76 -10.84
N LEU A 65 -6.25 -10.01 -10.68
CA LEU A 65 -4.82 -10.32 -10.65
C LEU A 65 -4.15 -9.96 -11.98
N LEU A 66 -4.76 -10.32 -13.13
CA LEU A 66 -4.24 -9.97 -14.44
C LEU A 66 -4.11 -8.45 -14.61
N GLU A 67 -5.15 -7.70 -14.24
CA GLU A 67 -5.13 -6.24 -14.31
C GLU A 67 -4.03 -5.64 -13.43
N ARG A 68 -3.91 -6.09 -12.19
CA ARG A 68 -2.89 -5.62 -11.23
C ARG A 68 -1.48 -5.86 -11.75
N VAL A 69 -1.20 -7.07 -12.24
CA VAL A 69 0.11 -7.44 -12.79
C VAL A 69 0.47 -6.56 -13.99
N VAL A 70 -0.48 -6.34 -14.90
CA VAL A 70 -0.28 -5.48 -16.07
C VAL A 70 -0.08 -4.02 -15.64
N ARG A 71 -0.95 -3.47 -14.80
CA ARG A 71 -0.84 -2.08 -14.35
C ARG A 71 0.51 -1.78 -13.72
N ARG A 72 0.96 -2.62 -12.80
CA ARG A 72 2.27 -2.44 -12.14
C ARG A 72 3.43 -2.57 -13.12
N LYS A 73 3.36 -3.49 -14.07
CA LYS A 73 4.38 -3.63 -15.11
C LYS A 73 4.44 -2.41 -16.04
N GLU A 74 3.30 -1.87 -16.42
CA GLU A 74 3.21 -0.71 -17.32
C GLU A 74 3.36 0.64 -16.58
N GLY A 75 3.64 0.64 -15.27
CA GLY A 75 3.73 1.85 -14.47
C GLY A 75 2.40 2.60 -14.31
N MET A 76 1.28 1.90 -14.49
CA MET A 76 -0.06 2.42 -14.26
C MET A 76 -0.47 2.21 -12.80
N PRO A 77 -1.20 3.16 -12.18
CA PRO A 77 -1.60 3.01 -10.79
C PRO A 77 -2.64 1.89 -10.62
N TRP A 78 -2.48 1.10 -9.54
CA TRP A 78 -3.51 0.21 -9.08
C TRP A 78 -4.46 0.93 -8.13
N ASN A 79 -5.76 0.80 -8.34
CA ASN A 79 -6.79 1.41 -7.51
C ASN A 79 -7.08 0.53 -6.30
N ILE A 80 -6.94 1.08 -5.10
CA ILE A 80 -7.20 0.39 -3.84
C ILE A 80 -8.68 0.49 -3.49
N THR A 81 -9.16 1.71 -3.41
CA THR A 81 -10.57 2.01 -3.13
C THR A 81 -10.89 3.44 -3.55
N ASP A 82 -12.16 3.76 -3.62
CA ASP A 82 -12.61 5.10 -3.96
C ASP A 82 -13.65 5.63 -2.96
N THR A 83 -13.77 6.94 -2.93
CA THR A 83 -14.75 7.66 -2.14
C THR A 83 -15.53 8.62 -3.04
N ARG A 84 -16.38 9.43 -2.43
CA ARG A 84 -17.08 10.47 -3.19
C ARG A 84 -16.13 11.43 -3.91
N ARG A 85 -15.03 11.85 -3.26
CA ARG A 85 -14.09 12.84 -3.79
C ARG A 85 -12.73 12.25 -4.18
N LEU A 86 -12.30 11.18 -3.54
CA LEU A 86 -10.97 10.65 -3.68
C LEU A 86 -10.96 9.34 -4.46
N LEU A 87 -9.92 9.19 -5.27
CA LEU A 87 -9.41 7.92 -5.72
C LEU A 87 -8.16 7.60 -4.88
N ILE A 88 -8.20 6.52 -4.11
CA ILE A 88 -7.08 6.04 -3.32
C ILE A 88 -6.37 4.97 -4.13
N ARG A 89 -5.17 5.27 -4.59
CA ARG A 89 -4.42 4.44 -5.53
C ARG A 89 -2.95 4.32 -5.17
N GLU A 90 -2.29 3.31 -5.69
CA GLU A 90 -0.85 3.22 -5.62
C GLU A 90 -0.20 4.47 -6.25
N PHE A 91 0.94 4.86 -5.71
CA PHE A 91 1.78 5.84 -6.37
C PHE A 91 2.38 5.24 -7.64
N VAL A 92 2.58 6.09 -8.63
CA VAL A 92 3.42 5.82 -9.80
C VAL A 92 4.65 6.74 -9.76
N THR A 93 5.69 6.38 -10.50
CA THR A 93 6.98 7.09 -10.45
C THR A 93 6.85 8.58 -10.81
N ASP A 94 5.94 8.89 -11.73
CA ASP A 94 5.70 10.28 -12.17
C ASP A 94 5.08 11.16 -11.09
N ASP A 95 4.36 10.59 -10.13
CA ASP A 95 3.76 11.34 -9.02
C ASP A 95 4.80 12.10 -8.19
N ALA A 96 6.07 11.67 -8.19
CA ALA A 96 7.14 12.33 -7.45
C ALA A 96 7.34 13.81 -7.86
N ASP A 97 6.97 14.15 -9.08
CA ASP A 97 7.08 15.53 -9.60
C ASP A 97 5.87 16.39 -9.22
N GLU A 98 4.74 15.77 -8.89
CA GLU A 98 3.49 16.45 -8.56
C GLU A 98 3.31 16.67 -7.05
N ILE A 99 4.03 15.91 -6.21
CA ILE A 99 3.89 15.98 -4.76
C ILE A 99 4.57 17.23 -4.21
N PRO A 100 3.87 18.06 -3.42
CA PRO A 100 4.46 19.21 -2.75
C PRO A 100 5.56 18.79 -1.78
N LYS A 101 6.75 19.38 -1.91
CA LYS A 101 7.87 19.14 -0.99
C LYS A 101 7.65 19.95 0.29
N GLU A 102 7.15 19.29 1.32
CA GLU A 102 6.86 19.92 2.61
C GLU A 102 7.94 19.56 3.65
N PRO A 103 8.46 20.55 4.43
CA PRO A 103 9.46 20.29 5.47
C PRO A 103 8.96 19.34 6.56
N ASP A 104 7.66 19.39 6.86
CA ASP A 104 7.03 18.67 7.97
C ASP A 104 6.43 17.32 7.58
N GLY A 105 6.76 16.82 6.40
CA GLY A 105 6.16 15.60 5.84
C GLY A 105 6.47 14.29 6.58
N GLY A 106 7.20 14.35 7.72
CA GLY A 106 7.66 13.19 8.51
C GLY A 106 8.87 12.48 7.89
N ASN A 107 9.53 11.62 8.66
CA ASN A 107 10.77 10.94 8.28
C ASN A 107 10.68 10.09 7.00
N HIS A 108 9.49 9.63 6.64
CA HIS A 108 9.27 8.81 5.44
C HIS A 108 8.85 9.61 4.21
N SER A 109 8.67 10.92 4.30
CA SER A 109 8.19 11.74 3.18
C SER A 109 9.21 11.89 2.06
N ALA A 110 10.50 11.83 2.36
CA ALA A 110 11.57 11.92 1.37
C ALA A 110 11.49 10.84 0.28
N ILE A 111 10.94 9.68 0.59
CA ILE A 111 10.76 8.56 -0.35
C ILE A 111 9.90 8.99 -1.56
N PHE A 112 8.88 9.81 -1.31
CA PHE A 112 7.90 10.21 -2.32
C PHE A 112 8.33 11.42 -3.16
N TYR A 113 9.47 12.07 -2.84
CA TYR A 113 9.93 13.29 -3.49
C TYR A 113 10.96 13.08 -4.61
N SER A 114 11.33 11.83 -4.88
CA SER A 114 12.29 11.46 -5.91
C SER A 114 11.79 10.24 -6.68
N ARG A 115 11.86 10.29 -8.00
CA ARG A 115 11.48 9.17 -8.88
C ARG A 115 12.20 7.88 -8.50
N ASN A 116 13.50 7.92 -8.23
CA ASN A 116 14.31 6.73 -7.91
C ASN A 116 13.90 6.08 -6.57
N THR A 117 13.65 6.90 -5.53
CA THR A 117 13.22 6.39 -4.23
C THR A 117 11.78 5.89 -4.26
N LEU A 118 10.91 6.57 -5.01
CA LEU A 118 9.53 6.15 -5.19
C LEU A 118 9.43 4.84 -6.00
N GLU A 119 10.21 4.69 -7.07
CA GLU A 119 10.29 3.45 -7.84
C GLU A 119 10.73 2.27 -6.96
N SER A 120 11.76 2.49 -6.13
CA SER A 120 12.22 1.47 -5.17
C SER A 120 11.12 1.12 -4.16
N TYR A 121 10.39 2.11 -3.67
CA TYR A 121 9.24 1.91 -2.76
C TYR A 121 8.12 1.11 -3.44
N ILE A 122 7.72 1.48 -4.65
CA ILE A 122 6.67 0.79 -5.43
C ILE A 122 7.04 -0.69 -5.59
N ARG A 123 8.26 -0.95 -6.02
CA ARG A 123 8.72 -2.32 -6.26
C ARG A 123 8.79 -3.16 -4.97
N GLN A 124 9.30 -2.59 -3.88
CA GLN A 124 9.48 -3.32 -2.62
C GLN A 124 8.20 -3.39 -1.81
N GLN A 125 7.46 -2.29 -1.71
CA GLN A 125 6.29 -2.22 -0.85
C GLN A 125 5.06 -2.83 -1.52
N TYR A 126 4.65 -2.32 -2.67
CA TYR A 126 3.47 -2.85 -3.34
C TYR A 126 3.72 -4.21 -4.00
N GLY A 127 4.91 -4.41 -4.56
CA GLY A 127 5.26 -5.67 -5.21
C GLY A 127 5.38 -6.86 -4.27
N PHE A 128 5.70 -6.62 -2.98
CA PHE A 128 5.90 -7.69 -2.01
C PHE A 128 4.77 -7.79 -0.97
N TYR A 129 4.35 -6.65 -0.37
CA TYR A 129 3.34 -6.66 0.70
C TYR A 129 1.91 -6.46 0.18
N GLU A 130 1.74 -5.97 -1.05
CA GLU A 130 0.45 -5.60 -1.65
C GLU A 130 -0.32 -4.48 -0.93
N TYR A 131 0.27 -3.87 0.09
CA TYR A 131 -0.22 -2.67 0.76
C TYR A 131 0.93 -1.68 0.97
N GLY A 132 0.58 -0.46 1.33
CA GLY A 132 1.55 0.60 1.57
C GLY A 132 0.86 1.94 1.81
N ILE A 133 1.64 3.02 1.69
CA ILE A 133 1.12 4.38 1.65
C ILE A 133 0.70 4.70 0.22
N TRP A 134 -0.54 5.10 0.04
CA TRP A 134 -1.18 5.37 -1.24
C TRP A 134 -1.39 6.85 -1.48
N ALA A 135 -1.50 7.23 -2.74
CA ALA A 135 -1.86 8.57 -3.17
C ALA A 135 -3.35 8.83 -2.95
N LEU A 136 -3.66 10.00 -2.41
CA LEU A 136 -5.03 10.52 -2.30
C LEU A 136 -5.27 11.48 -3.46
N TYR A 137 -5.84 10.97 -4.56
CA TYR A 137 -6.08 11.74 -5.77
C TYR A 137 -7.50 12.32 -5.76
N ASP A 138 -7.60 13.65 -5.79
CA ASP A 138 -8.89 14.36 -5.89
C ASP A 138 -9.41 14.28 -7.33
N ARG A 139 -10.57 13.65 -7.51
CA ARG A 139 -11.16 13.38 -8.83
C ARG A 139 -11.60 14.65 -9.56
N GLU A 140 -12.00 15.66 -8.83
CA GLU A 140 -12.49 16.95 -9.39
C GLU A 140 -11.31 17.85 -9.73
N LYS A 141 -10.39 18.03 -8.77
CA LYS A 141 -9.21 18.89 -8.94
C LYS A 141 -8.12 18.25 -9.80
N LYS A 142 -8.16 16.92 -9.97
CA LYS A 142 -7.16 16.12 -10.71
C LYS A 142 -5.74 16.31 -10.19
N VAL A 143 -5.59 16.34 -8.87
CA VAL A 143 -4.29 16.48 -8.17
C VAL A 143 -4.21 15.55 -6.98
N ILE A 144 -2.99 15.24 -6.55
CA ILE A 144 -2.74 14.51 -5.32
C ILE A 144 -2.83 15.48 -4.14
N VAL A 145 -3.80 15.28 -3.25
CA VAL A 145 -4.06 16.15 -2.10
C VAL A 145 -3.38 15.69 -0.82
N GLY A 146 -2.83 14.49 -0.84
CA GLY A 146 -2.18 13.89 0.32
C GLY A 146 -1.79 12.44 0.07
N LYS A 147 -1.38 11.79 1.12
CA LYS A 147 -1.06 10.36 1.14
C LYS A 147 -1.59 9.73 2.42
N ALA A 148 -2.06 8.50 2.33
CA ALA A 148 -2.49 7.69 3.48
C ALA A 148 -2.39 6.21 3.14
N GLY A 149 -2.28 5.37 4.15
CA GLY A 149 -2.23 3.94 3.92
C GLY A 149 -1.75 3.16 5.14
N LEU A 150 -1.30 1.96 4.90
CA LEU A 150 -0.93 1.00 5.91
C LEU A 150 0.53 0.57 5.74
N PHE A 151 1.20 0.34 6.84
CA PHE A 151 2.56 -0.21 6.87
C PHE A 151 2.72 -1.12 8.08
N ASN A 152 3.76 -1.93 8.09
CA ASN A 152 4.03 -2.83 9.20
C ASN A 152 4.24 -2.04 10.49
N PHE A 153 3.49 -2.39 11.52
CA PHE A 153 3.72 -1.82 12.84
C PHE A 153 5.02 -2.39 13.41
N ASP A 154 5.96 -1.51 13.73
CA ASP A 154 7.21 -1.87 14.41
C ASP A 154 7.21 -1.30 15.82
N PRO A 155 7.13 -2.13 16.88
CA PRO A 155 7.20 -1.67 18.26
C PRO A 155 8.61 -1.17 18.64
N GLY A 156 9.61 -1.41 17.78
CA GLY A 156 10.99 -1.08 18.03
C GLY A 156 11.55 -1.81 19.26
N LYS A 157 12.31 -1.08 20.11
CA LYS A 157 12.85 -1.58 21.39
C LYS A 157 11.95 -1.22 22.59
N ASN A 158 10.73 -0.79 22.36
CA ASN A 158 9.84 -0.40 23.44
C ASN A 158 9.14 -1.65 24.00
N GLU A 159 9.52 -2.06 25.23
CA GLU A 159 9.01 -3.27 25.88
C GLU A 159 7.48 -3.21 26.10
N GLU A 160 6.93 -2.03 26.39
CA GLU A 160 5.51 -1.84 26.57
C GLU A 160 4.75 -2.10 25.26
N LEU A 161 5.23 -1.56 24.14
CA LEU A 161 4.65 -1.81 22.82
C LEU A 161 4.83 -3.27 22.39
N CYS A 162 5.97 -3.89 22.69
CA CYS A 162 6.20 -5.30 22.42
C CYS A 162 5.22 -6.20 23.21
N SER A 163 4.86 -5.81 24.44
CA SER A 163 3.94 -6.58 25.29
C SER A 163 2.49 -6.58 24.80
N ILE A 164 2.11 -5.56 24.05
CA ILE A 164 0.76 -5.42 23.47
C ILE A 164 0.58 -6.39 22.27
N MET A 165 1.67 -6.72 21.60
CA MET A 165 1.64 -7.62 20.45
C MET A 165 1.48 -9.08 20.88
N LYS A 166 0.51 -9.77 20.28
CA LYS A 166 0.38 -11.22 20.44
C LYS A 166 1.50 -11.91 19.66
N LYS A 167 1.97 -13.04 20.17
CA LYS A 167 2.94 -13.88 19.46
C LYS A 167 2.37 -14.30 18.10
N ASN A 168 3.09 -14.02 17.02
CA ASN A 168 2.70 -14.23 15.62
C ASN A 168 1.67 -13.21 15.05
N ASP A 169 1.46 -12.09 15.70
CA ASP A 169 0.65 -11.00 15.16
C ASP A 169 1.51 -10.12 14.25
N THR A 170 1.00 -9.76 13.09
CA THR A 170 1.63 -8.81 12.14
C THR A 170 0.74 -7.59 11.97
N PRO A 171 0.59 -6.78 13.03
CA PRO A 171 -0.34 -5.66 12.99
C PRO A 171 0.12 -4.60 12.00
N LEU A 172 -0.84 -3.90 11.42
CA LEU A 172 -0.61 -2.79 10.53
C LEU A 172 -0.77 -1.46 11.27
N GLU A 173 -0.06 -0.46 10.80
CA GLU A 173 -0.15 0.91 11.31
C GLU A 173 -0.72 1.82 10.22
N LEU A 174 -1.74 2.60 10.58
CA LEU A 174 -2.34 3.63 9.73
C LEU A 174 -1.48 4.89 9.77
N GLY A 175 -1.00 5.33 8.60
CA GLY A 175 -0.38 6.63 8.43
C GLY A 175 -1.14 7.49 7.44
N TYR A 176 -1.14 8.80 7.67
CA TYR A 176 -1.76 9.75 6.75
C TYR A 176 -1.11 11.13 6.85
N HIS A 177 -1.11 11.83 5.73
CA HIS A 177 -0.65 13.21 5.64
C HIS A 177 -1.41 13.92 4.52
N ILE A 178 -2.09 15.00 4.85
CA ILE A 178 -2.73 15.88 3.86
C ILE A 178 -1.80 17.08 3.62
N PHE A 179 -1.50 17.35 2.37
CA PHE A 179 -0.65 18.48 2.00
C PHE A 179 -1.28 19.79 2.42
N THR A 180 -0.44 20.73 2.86
CA THR A 180 -0.86 21.98 3.49
C THR A 180 -1.98 22.72 2.75
N PRO A 181 -1.96 22.89 1.40
CA PRO A 181 -3.02 23.59 0.68
C PRO A 181 -4.40 22.90 0.75
N TYR A 182 -4.43 21.61 1.15
CA TYR A 182 -5.64 20.79 1.13
C TYR A 182 -6.13 20.40 2.52
N ARG A 183 -5.47 20.89 3.59
CA ARG A 183 -5.89 20.66 4.97
C ARG A 183 -7.24 21.30 5.28
N HIS A 184 -7.88 20.86 6.34
CA HIS A 184 -9.19 21.36 6.83
C HIS A 184 -10.38 21.17 5.89
N HIS A 185 -10.25 20.36 4.84
CA HIS A 185 -11.33 20.00 3.90
C HIS A 185 -11.96 18.63 4.16
N GLY A 186 -11.55 17.94 5.24
CA GLY A 186 -12.09 16.61 5.61
C GLY A 186 -11.49 15.43 4.84
N TYR A 187 -10.50 15.65 3.99
CA TYR A 187 -9.86 14.57 3.20
C TYR A 187 -9.26 13.46 4.06
N ALA A 188 -8.60 13.80 5.17
CA ALA A 188 -8.01 12.81 6.05
C ALA A 188 -9.04 11.84 6.60
N LYS A 189 -10.19 12.35 7.06
CA LYS A 189 -11.27 11.49 7.60
C LYS A 189 -11.86 10.59 6.53
N GLU A 190 -12.15 11.15 5.36
CA GLU A 190 -12.72 10.43 4.22
C GLU A 190 -11.79 9.30 3.75
N ALA A 191 -10.49 9.62 3.57
CA ALA A 191 -9.49 8.65 3.15
C ALA A 191 -9.28 7.53 4.19
N CYS A 192 -9.06 7.90 5.47
CA CYS A 192 -8.81 6.92 6.51
C CYS A 192 -10.01 5.98 6.70
N GLN A 193 -11.24 6.48 6.62
CA GLN A 193 -12.43 5.66 6.74
C GLN A 193 -12.53 4.62 5.61
N ALA A 194 -12.24 5.03 4.36
CA ALA A 194 -12.23 4.10 3.22
C ALA A 194 -11.10 3.07 3.34
N ILE A 195 -9.92 3.49 3.79
CA ILE A 195 -8.77 2.61 4.02
C ILE A 195 -9.07 1.58 5.12
N LEU A 196 -9.70 1.98 6.22
CA LEU A 196 -10.10 1.07 7.30
C LEU A 196 -11.13 0.03 6.81
N THR A 197 -12.11 0.46 6.00
CA THR A 197 -13.08 -0.45 5.38
C THR A 197 -12.40 -1.46 4.45
N TYR A 198 -11.49 -1.00 3.60
CA TYR A 198 -10.69 -1.86 2.73
C TYR A 198 -9.85 -2.86 3.53
N ALA A 199 -9.14 -2.38 4.56
CA ALA A 199 -8.29 -3.22 5.40
C ALA A 199 -9.08 -4.33 6.11
N ALA A 200 -10.25 -4.00 6.66
CA ALA A 200 -11.12 -4.96 7.33
C ALA A 200 -11.62 -6.07 6.41
N SER A 201 -11.82 -5.76 5.13
CA SER A 201 -12.30 -6.74 4.15
C SER A 201 -11.20 -7.61 3.53
N SER A 202 -9.95 -7.12 3.52
CA SER A 202 -8.91 -7.69 2.66
C SER A 202 -7.56 -7.95 3.34
N LEU A 203 -7.27 -7.33 4.49
CA LEU A 203 -5.93 -7.37 5.07
C LEU A 203 -5.91 -7.81 6.55
N THR A 204 -6.62 -7.09 7.42
CA THR A 204 -6.58 -7.28 8.87
C THR A 204 -7.78 -6.63 9.56
N ASP A 205 -8.16 -7.20 10.70
CA ASP A 205 -9.19 -6.66 11.59
C ASP A 205 -8.62 -5.76 12.70
N ARG A 206 -7.28 -5.61 12.77
CA ARG A 206 -6.58 -4.84 13.79
C ARG A 206 -5.59 -3.86 13.19
N ILE A 207 -5.73 -2.59 13.52
CA ILE A 207 -4.88 -1.52 13.01
C ILE A 207 -4.47 -0.60 14.15
N TYR A 208 -3.19 -0.25 14.20
CA TYR A 208 -2.64 0.73 15.13
C TYR A 208 -2.45 2.09 14.45
N ALA A 209 -2.32 3.13 15.26
CA ALA A 209 -1.88 4.45 14.83
C ALA A 209 -1.08 5.12 15.95
N ARG A 210 0.11 5.63 15.62
CA ARG A 210 0.95 6.40 16.55
C ARG A 210 0.81 7.88 16.28
N VAL A 211 0.65 8.65 17.36
CA VAL A 211 0.51 10.10 17.30
C VAL A 211 1.14 10.75 18.52
N LEU A 212 1.73 11.92 18.37
CA LEU A 212 2.16 12.73 19.50
C LEU A 212 0.93 13.26 20.25
N ASP A 213 0.95 13.24 21.59
CA ASP A 213 -0.21 13.64 22.42
C ASP A 213 -0.66 15.10 22.15
N GLU A 214 0.28 15.96 21.77
CA GLU A 214 0.04 17.35 21.39
C GLU A 214 -0.54 17.55 19.97
N ASN A 215 -0.56 16.49 19.15
CA ASN A 215 -1.17 16.57 17.82
C ASN A 215 -2.70 16.36 17.91
N TYR A 216 -3.38 17.35 18.49
CA TYR A 216 -4.82 17.30 18.74
C TYR A 216 -5.66 17.02 17.49
N ALA A 217 -5.22 17.49 16.31
CA ALA A 217 -5.92 17.25 15.05
C ALA A 217 -5.96 15.75 14.73
N SER A 218 -4.81 15.07 14.79
CA SER A 218 -4.72 13.64 14.56
C SER A 218 -5.39 12.83 15.67
N VAL A 219 -5.24 13.22 16.94
CA VAL A 219 -5.94 12.57 18.07
C VAL A 219 -7.46 12.61 17.88
N ASN A 220 -8.02 13.77 17.53
CA ASN A 220 -9.45 13.91 17.32
C ASN A 220 -9.93 13.12 16.09
N LEU A 221 -9.14 13.09 15.03
CA LEU A 221 -9.43 12.29 13.85
C LEU A 221 -9.49 10.79 14.21
N LEU A 222 -8.47 10.24 14.87
CA LEU A 222 -8.42 8.84 15.26
C LEU A 222 -9.63 8.47 16.14
N LYS A 223 -9.95 9.27 17.15
CA LYS A 223 -11.15 9.07 17.98
C LYS A 223 -12.43 9.06 17.15
N SER A 224 -12.57 9.97 16.17
CA SER A 224 -13.73 10.05 15.29
C SER A 224 -13.88 8.86 14.34
N LEU A 225 -12.80 8.10 14.13
CA LEU A 225 -12.74 6.87 13.33
C LEU A 225 -12.93 5.60 14.17
N GLY A 226 -13.12 5.74 15.49
CA GLY A 226 -13.32 4.61 16.39
C GLY A 226 -12.05 4.04 17.01
N PHE A 227 -10.90 4.69 16.83
CA PHE A 227 -9.69 4.29 17.54
C PHE A 227 -9.79 4.59 19.04
N HIS A 228 -9.26 3.71 19.86
CA HIS A 228 -9.14 3.89 21.31
C HIS A 228 -7.68 3.91 21.75
N LEU A 229 -7.36 4.68 22.78
CA LEU A 229 -6.00 4.78 23.31
C LEU A 229 -5.63 3.47 24.02
N THR A 230 -4.52 2.87 23.62
CA THR A 230 -4.02 1.59 24.17
C THR A 230 -2.79 1.80 25.04
N ALA A 231 -1.86 2.68 24.64
CA ALA A 231 -0.65 2.97 25.41
C ALA A 231 -0.19 4.42 25.23
N ARG A 232 0.60 4.89 26.23
CA ARG A 232 1.37 6.14 26.14
C ARG A 232 2.82 5.82 26.45
N THR A 233 3.72 6.16 25.54
CA THR A 233 5.14 5.86 25.68
C THR A 233 5.96 7.13 25.78
N HIS A 234 6.93 7.14 26.68
CA HIS A 234 7.87 8.22 26.86
C HIS A 234 9.24 7.78 26.30
N SER A 235 9.50 8.02 25.04
CA SER A 235 10.78 7.69 24.41
C SER A 235 11.70 8.92 24.32
N GLY A 236 12.16 9.44 25.46
CA GLY A 236 13.20 10.49 25.48
C GLY A 236 12.91 11.81 24.76
N SER A 237 11.80 11.94 24.08
CA SER A 237 11.33 13.15 23.41
C SER A 237 10.48 13.98 24.38
N ALA A 238 10.43 15.30 24.19
CA ALA A 238 9.68 16.23 25.05
C ALA A 238 8.18 15.91 25.13
N SER A 239 7.60 15.25 24.12
CA SER A 239 6.16 14.92 24.06
C SER A 239 5.94 13.41 24.01
N PRO A 240 4.99 12.89 24.86
CA PRO A 240 4.61 11.48 24.83
C PRO A 240 4.04 11.06 23.46
N GLN A 241 4.40 9.87 23.03
CA GLN A 241 3.77 9.24 21.88
C GLN A 241 2.63 8.33 22.34
N CYS A 242 1.46 8.53 21.78
CA CYS A 242 0.26 7.75 22.06
C CYS A 242 0.07 6.69 20.99
N LEU A 243 -0.20 5.46 21.41
CA LEU A 243 -0.65 4.36 20.54
C LEU A 243 -2.15 4.23 20.64
N TYR A 244 -2.79 4.27 19.51
CA TYR A 244 -4.22 4.03 19.35
C TYR A 244 -4.43 2.72 18.60
N GLU A 245 -5.50 2.00 18.92
CA GLU A 245 -5.88 0.74 18.30
C GLU A 245 -7.30 0.84 17.75
N TRP A 246 -7.50 0.27 16.59
CA TRP A 246 -8.79 0.09 15.93
C TRP A 246 -9.01 -1.39 15.64
N ASN A 247 -10.22 -1.88 15.96
CA ASN A 247 -10.65 -3.23 15.66
C ASN A 247 -11.93 -3.18 14.84
N CYS A 248 -12.01 -4.01 13.80
CA CYS A 248 -13.27 -4.27 13.12
C CYS A 248 -14.13 -5.14 14.02
N LEU A 249 -15.26 -4.60 14.51
CA LEU A 249 -16.24 -5.33 15.32
C LEU A 249 -17.17 -6.13 14.40
#